data_52db7d5bebc986b14dc76d67f0ee3e80
#
_entry.id   52db7d5bebc986b14dc76d67f0ee3e80
#
_cell.length_a   1.000
_cell.length_b   1.000
_cell.length_c   1.000
_cell.angle_alpha   90.00
_cell.angle_beta   90.00
_cell.angle_gamma   90.00
#
_symmetry.space_group_name_H-M   'P 1'
#
loop_
_entity.id
_entity.type
_entity.pdbx_description
1 polymer ?
#
loop_
_entity_poly.entity_id
_entity_poly.type
_entity_poly.pdbx_seq_one_letter_code
_entity_poly.pdbx_strand_id
1 'polypeptide(L)'
;MKFRPCIDIHNGKVKQIVGGSLKDQGDQAAENFVSEQDAAFYAELYKKAGLKGGHVILLNGKDSPNYEATKAQALQALGKYPGGLQIGGGICPENAAEYLEAGASHVLVTSYVFKNGVISWENLEKIRNAAGKEHLVLDLSCRKKDGNYYIVTDRWQKFTEEIVTLELMEKLGSYCDEFLVHAVDVEGKAHGVETELAELLGQYTAHPVTYAGGVGSMADIEELRRAGQGRLDVTVGSALDIFGGSIPFEVLAEMK
;
A
#
# COMPACT_ATOMS: atom_id res chain seq x y z
N MET A 1 14.01 -9.26 2.97
CA MET A 1 13.18 -8.14 3.52
C MET A 1 13.79 -6.84 3.07
N LYS A 2 13.06 -6.08 2.28
CA LYS A 2 13.41 -4.73 1.80
C LYS A 2 12.48 -3.71 2.41
N PHE A 3 12.96 -2.49 2.59
CA PHE A 3 12.09 -1.37 2.95
C PHE A 3 11.44 -0.77 1.70
N ARG A 4 10.11 -0.70 1.68
CA ARG A 4 9.28 -0.15 0.63
C ARG A 4 8.59 1.12 1.14
N PRO A 5 9.07 2.32 0.84
CA PRO A 5 8.52 3.55 1.40
C PRO A 5 7.13 3.89 0.84
N CYS A 6 6.37 4.70 1.57
CA CYS A 6 5.05 5.17 1.13
C CYS A 6 4.98 6.69 0.97
N ILE A 7 4.07 7.13 0.11
CA ILE A 7 3.64 8.53 -0.04
C ILE A 7 2.11 8.54 -0.08
N ASP A 8 1.48 8.84 1.03
CA ASP A 8 0.03 8.94 1.10
C ASP A 8 -0.41 10.38 0.85
N ILE A 9 -1.34 10.58 -0.09
CA ILE A 9 -1.76 11.91 -0.50
C ILE A 9 -3.25 12.08 -0.22
N HIS A 10 -3.57 13.06 0.62
CA HIS A 10 -4.94 13.41 0.99
C HIS A 10 -5.13 14.93 0.93
N ASN A 11 -6.19 15.38 0.25
CA ASN A 11 -6.51 16.79 0.06
C ASN A 11 -5.34 17.59 -0.51
N GLY A 12 -4.64 17.02 -1.50
CA GLY A 12 -3.52 17.65 -2.20
C GLY A 12 -2.23 17.76 -1.39
N LYS A 13 -2.12 17.09 -0.24
CA LYS A 13 -0.92 17.10 0.62
C LYS A 13 -0.48 15.68 0.97
N VAL A 14 0.83 15.51 1.15
CA VAL A 14 1.38 14.27 1.72
C VAL A 14 1.05 14.22 3.19
N LYS A 15 0.49 13.11 3.65
CA LYS A 15 0.03 12.90 5.02
C LYS A 15 0.33 11.49 5.50
N GLN A 16 0.32 11.32 6.80
CA GLN A 16 0.18 10.02 7.45
C GLN A 16 -1.12 10.02 8.25
N ILE A 17 -1.97 9.04 8.02
CA ILE A 17 -3.29 8.93 8.64
C ILE A 17 -3.39 7.70 9.55
N VAL A 18 -4.32 7.74 10.50
CA VAL A 18 -4.67 6.58 11.32
C VAL A 18 -5.57 5.65 10.49
N GLY A 19 -5.20 4.37 10.42
CA GLY A 19 -5.97 3.35 9.71
C GLY A 19 -7.43 3.29 10.17
N GLY A 20 -8.35 3.20 9.20
CA GLY A 20 -9.79 3.17 9.46
C GLY A 20 -10.42 4.51 9.87
N SER A 21 -9.66 5.61 9.93
CA SER A 21 -10.19 6.93 10.26
C SER A 21 -10.72 7.72 9.04
N LEU A 22 -10.38 7.30 7.84
CA LEU A 22 -10.76 7.96 6.60
C LEU A 22 -12.27 7.86 6.38
N LYS A 23 -12.94 9.00 6.18
CA LYS A 23 -14.37 9.09 5.91
C LYS A 23 -14.62 9.84 4.61
N ASP A 24 -15.49 9.30 3.76
CA ASP A 24 -15.86 9.92 2.48
C ASP A 24 -16.59 11.25 2.68
N GLN A 25 -17.46 11.28 3.68
CA GLN A 25 -18.21 12.51 3.99
C GLN A 25 -17.28 13.58 4.56
N GLY A 26 -17.07 14.63 3.77
CA GLY A 26 -16.24 15.78 4.14
C GLY A 26 -14.73 15.54 4.00
N ASP A 27 -14.30 14.48 3.32
CA ASP A 27 -12.86 14.16 3.13
C ASP A 27 -12.05 14.24 4.43
N GLN A 28 -12.56 13.64 5.51
CA GLN A 28 -11.96 13.70 6.84
C GLN A 28 -11.11 12.45 7.13
N ALA A 29 -9.99 12.68 7.79
CA ALA A 29 -9.13 11.61 8.35
C ALA A 29 -8.51 12.08 9.66
N ALA A 30 -8.24 11.16 10.59
CA ALA A 30 -7.38 11.46 11.73
C ALA A 30 -5.92 11.44 11.23
N GLU A 31 -5.25 12.57 11.32
CA GLU A 31 -3.92 12.79 10.75
C GLU A 31 -2.85 12.65 11.84
N ASN A 32 -1.86 11.76 11.61
CA ASN A 32 -0.66 11.65 12.45
C ASN A 32 0.38 12.70 12.03
N PHE A 33 0.40 13.04 10.73
CA PHE A 33 1.37 13.96 10.16
C PHE A 33 0.80 14.64 8.91
N VAL A 34 1.08 15.91 8.71
CA VAL A 34 0.82 16.67 7.49
C VAL A 34 2.12 17.32 7.04
N SER A 35 2.57 16.97 5.85
CA SER A 35 3.82 17.48 5.30
C SER A 35 3.70 18.91 4.77
N GLU A 36 4.75 19.70 4.98
CA GLU A 36 4.96 20.97 4.28
C GLU A 36 5.64 20.76 2.90
N GLN A 37 6.23 19.57 2.68
CA GLN A 37 6.86 19.18 1.42
C GLN A 37 5.84 18.52 0.49
N ASP A 38 6.07 18.63 -0.80
CA ASP A 38 5.26 17.98 -1.83
C ASP A 38 5.65 16.49 -2.03
N ALA A 39 4.87 15.77 -2.83
CA ALA A 39 5.13 14.37 -3.10
C ALA A 39 6.41 14.15 -3.93
N ALA A 40 6.81 15.12 -4.75
CA ALA A 40 8.05 15.05 -5.53
C ALA A 40 9.29 15.10 -4.64
N PHE A 41 9.25 15.83 -3.52
CA PHE A 41 10.31 15.82 -2.52
C PHE A 41 10.59 14.42 -1.97
N TYR A 42 9.55 13.70 -1.56
CA TYR A 42 9.69 12.33 -1.04
C TYR A 42 10.15 11.36 -2.14
N ALA A 43 9.61 11.48 -3.35
CA ALA A 43 10.04 10.67 -4.49
C ALA A 43 11.53 10.86 -4.79
N GLU A 44 12.04 12.09 -4.74
CA GLU A 44 13.47 12.39 -4.92
C GLU A 44 14.32 11.83 -3.77
N LEU A 45 13.84 11.92 -2.53
CA LEU A 45 14.49 11.32 -1.36
C LEU A 45 14.65 9.80 -1.54
N TYR A 46 13.57 9.12 -1.93
CA TYR A 46 13.59 7.66 -2.14
C TYR A 46 14.47 7.26 -3.33
N LYS A 47 14.45 8.07 -4.40
CA LYS A 47 15.33 7.88 -5.56
C LYS A 47 16.81 7.99 -5.19
N LYS A 48 17.20 9.01 -4.41
CA LYS A 48 18.57 9.19 -3.93
C LYS A 48 19.02 8.05 -3.02
N ALA A 49 18.12 7.54 -2.19
CA ALA A 49 18.35 6.38 -1.34
C ALA A 49 18.38 5.06 -2.13
N GLY A 50 17.98 5.04 -3.40
CA GLY A 50 17.94 3.83 -4.23
C GLY A 50 16.79 2.87 -3.88
N LEU A 51 15.76 3.34 -3.17
CA LEU A 51 14.60 2.55 -2.74
C LEU A 51 13.60 2.40 -3.89
N LYS A 52 13.25 1.17 -4.24
CA LYS A 52 12.27 0.85 -5.30
C LYS A 52 11.08 0.07 -4.73
N GLY A 53 9.96 0.13 -5.46
CA GLY A 53 8.75 -0.62 -5.13
C GLY A 53 7.98 -0.03 -3.95
N GLY A 54 8.32 1.17 -3.49
CA GLY A 54 7.47 1.95 -2.61
C GLY A 54 6.17 2.37 -3.33
N HIS A 55 5.16 2.79 -2.58
CA HIS A 55 3.87 3.13 -3.17
C HIS A 55 3.44 4.58 -2.93
N VAL A 56 2.70 5.11 -3.87
CA VAL A 56 1.96 6.38 -3.77
C VAL A 56 0.48 6.04 -3.72
N ILE A 57 -0.25 6.53 -2.72
CA ILE A 57 -1.69 6.27 -2.58
C ILE A 57 -2.50 7.56 -2.62
N LEU A 58 -3.46 7.61 -3.55
CA LEU A 58 -4.48 8.66 -3.60
C LEU A 58 -5.61 8.30 -2.64
N LEU A 59 -5.75 9.08 -1.58
CA LEU A 59 -6.76 8.83 -0.54
C LEU A 59 -8.10 9.56 -0.79
N ASN A 60 -8.17 10.45 -1.78
CA ASN A 60 -9.43 11.07 -2.21
C ASN A 60 -10.12 10.22 -3.28
N GLY A 61 -11.43 10.06 -3.15
CA GLY A 61 -12.27 9.49 -4.22
C GLY A 61 -12.39 10.42 -5.43
N LYS A 62 -12.76 9.88 -6.59
CA LYS A 62 -12.92 10.67 -7.84
C LYS A 62 -13.94 11.81 -7.74
N ASP A 63 -14.92 11.66 -6.85
CA ASP A 63 -15.97 12.67 -6.63
C ASP A 63 -15.56 13.75 -5.61
N SER A 64 -14.38 13.64 -5.00
CA SER A 64 -13.85 14.63 -4.06
C SER A 64 -13.44 15.92 -4.79
N PRO A 65 -13.77 17.10 -4.26
CA PRO A 65 -13.26 18.37 -4.79
C PRO A 65 -11.74 18.49 -4.74
N ASN A 66 -11.08 17.67 -3.91
CA ASN A 66 -9.62 17.64 -3.76
C ASN A 66 -8.93 16.58 -4.65
N TYR A 67 -9.70 15.80 -5.44
CA TYR A 67 -9.15 14.70 -6.24
C TYR A 67 -8.06 15.17 -7.21
N GLU A 68 -8.32 16.25 -7.97
CA GLU A 68 -7.37 16.75 -8.97
C GLU A 68 -6.06 17.25 -8.33
N ALA A 69 -6.14 17.90 -7.16
CA ALA A 69 -4.97 18.34 -6.41
C ALA A 69 -4.14 17.13 -5.91
N THR A 70 -4.83 16.09 -5.43
CA THR A 70 -4.21 14.84 -4.98
C THR A 70 -3.57 14.09 -6.15
N LYS A 71 -4.26 13.99 -7.28
CA LYS A 71 -3.74 13.38 -8.52
C LYS A 71 -2.50 14.12 -9.05
N ALA A 72 -2.52 15.46 -9.04
CA ALA A 72 -1.38 16.26 -9.48
C ALA A 72 -0.12 15.97 -8.65
N GLN A 73 -0.24 15.86 -7.34
CA GLN A 73 0.86 15.46 -6.45
C GLN A 73 1.41 14.07 -6.79
N ALA A 74 0.52 13.10 -7.02
CA ALA A 74 0.92 11.74 -7.39
C ALA A 74 1.69 11.71 -8.73
N LEU A 75 1.20 12.41 -9.76
CA LEU A 75 1.88 12.50 -11.06
C LEU A 75 3.26 13.16 -10.95
N GLN A 76 3.41 14.18 -10.09
CA GLN A 76 4.71 14.79 -9.81
C GLN A 76 5.69 13.80 -9.18
N ALA A 77 5.25 12.99 -8.21
CA ALA A 77 6.08 11.96 -7.59
C ALA A 77 6.53 10.90 -8.60
N LEU A 78 5.61 10.39 -9.43
CA LEU A 78 5.90 9.38 -10.46
C LEU A 78 6.90 9.92 -11.50
N GLY A 79 6.68 11.13 -12.01
CA GLY A 79 7.59 11.79 -12.96
C GLY A 79 8.96 12.08 -12.37
N LYS A 80 9.05 12.29 -11.04
CA LYS A 80 10.31 12.53 -10.34
C LYS A 80 11.15 11.27 -10.18
N TYR A 81 10.50 10.11 -9.99
CA TYR A 81 11.15 8.81 -9.85
C TYR A 81 10.54 7.75 -10.78
N PRO A 82 10.72 7.88 -12.13
CA PRO A 82 10.18 6.91 -13.08
C PRO A 82 10.66 5.49 -12.82
N GLY A 83 9.72 4.53 -12.80
CA GLY A 83 9.97 3.12 -12.54
C GLY A 83 10.37 2.78 -11.10
N GLY A 84 10.32 3.76 -10.18
CA GLY A 84 10.69 3.54 -8.78
C GLY A 84 9.51 3.29 -7.84
N LEU A 85 8.34 3.83 -8.17
CA LEU A 85 7.17 3.84 -7.30
C LEU A 85 5.96 3.19 -7.94
N GLN A 86 5.17 2.51 -7.13
CA GLN A 86 3.85 1.98 -7.44
C GLN A 86 2.78 3.06 -7.18
N ILE A 87 1.60 2.94 -7.77
CA ILE A 87 0.49 3.89 -7.61
C ILE A 87 -0.81 3.19 -7.28
N GLY A 88 -1.52 3.65 -6.25
CA GLY A 88 -2.83 3.14 -5.86
C GLY A 88 -3.83 4.24 -5.54
N GLY A 89 -5.08 3.84 -5.30
CA GLY A 89 -6.18 4.74 -5.02
C GLY A 89 -7.08 4.98 -6.23
N GLY A 90 -8.16 4.20 -6.32
CA GLY A 90 -9.14 4.31 -7.40
C GLY A 90 -8.67 3.86 -8.78
N ILE A 91 -7.69 2.94 -8.83
CA ILE A 91 -7.18 2.39 -10.08
C ILE A 91 -8.20 1.46 -10.73
N CYS A 92 -8.37 1.62 -12.03
CA CYS A 92 -9.23 0.81 -12.89
C CYS A 92 -8.63 0.73 -14.31
N PRO A 93 -9.14 -0.12 -15.21
CA PRO A 93 -8.60 -0.26 -16.57
C PRO A 93 -8.50 1.06 -17.35
N GLU A 94 -9.44 1.98 -17.10
CA GLU A 94 -9.54 3.25 -17.81
C GLU A 94 -8.43 4.25 -17.46
N ASN A 95 -7.77 4.10 -16.29
CA ASN A 95 -6.73 5.03 -15.84
C ASN A 95 -5.36 4.36 -15.61
N ALA A 96 -5.27 3.04 -15.70
CA ALA A 96 -4.02 2.32 -15.43
C ALA A 96 -2.89 2.76 -16.38
N ALA A 97 -3.17 2.88 -17.68
CA ALA A 97 -2.18 3.29 -18.68
C ALA A 97 -1.64 4.70 -18.40
N GLU A 98 -2.50 5.66 -18.02
CA GLU A 98 -2.08 7.04 -17.67
C GLU A 98 -1.00 7.06 -16.59
N TYR A 99 -1.17 6.28 -15.53
CA TYR A 99 -0.21 6.24 -14.43
C TYR A 99 1.08 5.51 -14.78
N LEU A 100 1.01 4.45 -15.57
CA LEU A 100 2.20 3.75 -16.07
C LEU A 100 3.02 4.66 -17.00
N GLU A 101 2.38 5.37 -17.92
CA GLU A 101 3.01 6.37 -18.78
C GLU A 101 3.61 7.55 -18.00
N ALA A 102 2.98 7.94 -16.88
CA ALA A 102 3.51 8.97 -15.97
C ALA A 102 4.75 8.51 -15.19
N GLY A 103 5.11 7.22 -15.26
CA GLY A 103 6.31 6.69 -14.63
C GLY A 103 6.08 5.73 -13.46
N ALA A 104 4.83 5.30 -13.20
CA ALA A 104 4.62 4.26 -12.21
C ALA A 104 5.28 2.94 -12.64
N SER A 105 5.91 2.24 -11.70
CA SER A 105 6.42 0.88 -11.95
C SER A 105 5.26 -0.12 -12.04
N HIS A 106 4.26 0.04 -11.18
CA HIS A 106 3.07 -0.82 -11.09
C HIS A 106 1.85 0.03 -10.71
N VAL A 107 0.67 -0.48 -11.06
CA VAL A 107 -0.61 -0.03 -10.52
C VAL A 107 -1.06 -0.98 -9.41
N LEU A 108 -1.57 -0.41 -8.33
CA LEU A 108 -1.98 -1.11 -7.12
C LEU A 108 -3.50 -1.06 -7.00
N VAL A 109 -4.14 -2.22 -6.92
CA VAL A 109 -5.59 -2.36 -7.07
C VAL A 109 -6.20 -3.15 -5.92
N THR A 110 -7.31 -2.64 -5.39
CA THR A 110 -8.14 -3.30 -4.36
C THR A 110 -9.60 -3.33 -4.79
N SER A 111 -10.35 -2.26 -4.55
CA SER A 111 -11.82 -2.23 -4.65
C SER A 111 -12.36 -2.52 -6.05
N TYR A 112 -11.59 -2.31 -7.12
CA TYR A 112 -12.01 -2.66 -8.46
C TYR A 112 -12.16 -4.18 -8.65
N VAL A 113 -11.31 -4.96 -8.00
CA VAL A 113 -11.30 -6.43 -8.06
C VAL A 113 -12.27 -7.05 -7.05
N PHE A 114 -12.37 -6.47 -5.85
CA PHE A 114 -13.27 -6.97 -4.79
C PHE A 114 -14.63 -6.26 -4.85
N LYS A 115 -15.53 -6.76 -5.69
CA LYS A 115 -16.84 -6.15 -5.93
C LYS A 115 -17.94 -6.92 -5.20
N ASN A 116 -18.84 -6.20 -4.51
CA ASN A 116 -19.95 -6.80 -3.75
C ASN A 116 -19.49 -7.85 -2.71
N GLY A 117 -18.32 -7.66 -2.13
CA GLY A 117 -17.79 -8.54 -1.08
C GLY A 117 -17.10 -9.82 -1.58
N VAL A 118 -16.94 -10.00 -2.89
CA VAL A 118 -16.30 -11.17 -3.50
C VAL A 118 -15.32 -10.76 -4.61
N ILE A 119 -14.41 -11.66 -4.99
CA ILE A 119 -13.53 -11.44 -6.14
C ILE A 119 -14.35 -11.45 -7.42
N SER A 120 -14.25 -10.36 -8.18
CA SER A 120 -14.70 -10.30 -9.57
C SER A 120 -13.57 -10.75 -10.49
N TRP A 121 -13.58 -12.00 -10.87
CA TRP A 121 -12.59 -12.56 -11.81
C TRP A 121 -12.62 -11.85 -13.16
N GLU A 122 -13.79 -11.39 -13.61
CA GLU A 122 -13.93 -10.57 -14.82
C GLU A 122 -13.18 -9.25 -14.70
N ASN A 123 -13.32 -8.55 -13.56
CA ASN A 123 -12.62 -7.29 -13.31
C ASN A 123 -11.11 -7.50 -13.16
N LEU A 124 -10.71 -8.60 -12.52
CA LEU A 124 -9.30 -8.98 -12.39
C LEU A 124 -8.66 -9.21 -13.75
N GLU A 125 -9.35 -9.91 -14.65
CA GLU A 125 -8.89 -10.10 -16.03
C GLU A 125 -8.81 -8.78 -16.81
N LYS A 126 -9.82 -7.90 -16.66
CA LYS A 126 -9.82 -6.58 -17.31
C LYS A 126 -8.64 -5.72 -16.87
N ILE A 127 -8.36 -5.63 -15.58
CA ILE A 127 -7.24 -4.80 -15.09
C ILE A 127 -5.89 -5.42 -15.46
N ARG A 128 -5.75 -6.75 -15.40
CA ARG A 128 -4.57 -7.45 -15.89
C ARG A 128 -4.30 -7.16 -17.36
N ASN A 129 -5.34 -7.19 -18.22
CA ASN A 129 -5.18 -6.91 -19.64
C ASN A 129 -4.85 -5.43 -19.92
N ALA A 130 -5.32 -4.50 -19.09
CA ALA A 130 -5.03 -3.08 -19.23
C ALA A 130 -3.63 -2.67 -18.76
N ALA A 131 -3.17 -3.25 -17.66
CA ALA A 131 -1.89 -2.89 -17.05
C ALA A 131 -0.72 -3.80 -17.45
N GLY A 132 -1.01 -5.06 -17.80
CA GLY A 132 -0.03 -6.14 -17.84
C GLY A 132 0.15 -6.78 -16.46
N LYS A 133 0.35 -8.11 -16.43
CA LYS A 133 0.59 -8.85 -15.18
C LYS A 133 1.81 -8.29 -14.43
N GLU A 134 2.87 -7.98 -15.16
CA GLU A 134 4.16 -7.49 -14.70
C GLU A 134 4.13 -6.05 -14.11
N HIS A 135 2.99 -5.39 -14.23
CA HIS A 135 2.75 -4.04 -13.71
C HIS A 135 1.56 -3.99 -12.75
N LEU A 136 1.06 -5.14 -12.31
CA LEU A 136 -0.10 -5.21 -11.42
C LEU A 136 0.31 -5.68 -10.02
N VAL A 137 -0.01 -4.88 -9.00
CA VAL A 137 0.03 -5.26 -7.59
C VAL A 137 -1.38 -5.40 -7.08
N LEU A 138 -1.68 -6.48 -6.38
CA LEU A 138 -2.96 -6.64 -5.68
C LEU A 138 -2.78 -6.30 -4.20
N ASP A 139 -3.58 -5.35 -3.72
CA ASP A 139 -3.66 -5.00 -2.31
C ASP A 139 -4.72 -5.89 -1.63
N LEU A 140 -4.25 -6.74 -0.72
CA LEU A 140 -5.06 -7.64 0.10
C LEU A 140 -5.17 -7.09 1.53
N SER A 141 -5.34 -5.77 1.68
CA SER A 141 -5.60 -5.15 2.99
C SER A 141 -6.64 -5.92 3.77
N CYS A 142 -6.34 -6.29 5.01
CA CYS A 142 -7.21 -7.22 5.75
C CYS A 142 -7.39 -6.82 7.21
N ARG A 143 -8.46 -7.35 7.80
CA ARG A 143 -8.80 -7.22 9.22
C ARG A 143 -9.13 -8.56 9.81
N LYS A 144 -8.74 -8.76 11.09
CA LYS A 144 -9.00 -10.00 11.82
C LYS A 144 -10.45 -10.06 12.30
N LYS A 145 -11.13 -11.15 11.99
CA LYS A 145 -12.49 -11.45 12.47
C LYS A 145 -12.64 -12.95 12.62
N ASP A 146 -13.16 -13.40 13.77
CA ASP A 146 -13.41 -14.83 14.06
C ASP A 146 -12.19 -15.73 13.78
N GLY A 147 -10.98 -15.23 14.10
CA GLY A 147 -9.72 -15.95 13.91
C GLY A 147 -9.15 -15.95 12.50
N ASN A 148 -9.82 -15.32 11.53
CA ASN A 148 -9.38 -15.23 10.14
C ASN A 148 -9.09 -13.78 9.71
N TYR A 149 -8.24 -13.60 8.70
CA TYR A 149 -7.95 -12.30 8.09
C TYR A 149 -8.80 -12.12 6.82
N TYR A 150 -9.88 -11.37 6.95
CA TYR A 150 -10.76 -11.04 5.82
C TYR A 150 -10.25 -9.82 5.06
N ILE A 151 -10.23 -9.92 3.73
CA ILE A 151 -9.93 -8.77 2.88
C ILE A 151 -11.00 -7.69 3.09
N VAL A 152 -10.57 -6.45 3.16
CA VAL A 152 -11.44 -5.28 3.34
C VAL A 152 -11.28 -4.30 2.19
N THR A 153 -12.37 -3.62 1.84
CA THR A 153 -12.46 -2.67 0.74
C THR A 153 -13.04 -1.34 1.21
N ASP A 154 -13.26 -0.42 0.28
CA ASP A 154 -13.86 0.89 0.55
C ASP A 154 -13.16 1.61 1.71
N ARG A 155 -11.84 1.82 1.55
CA ARG A 155 -10.99 2.43 2.57
C ARG A 155 -11.06 1.70 3.91
N TRP A 156 -11.00 0.35 3.82
CA TRP A 156 -10.96 -0.58 4.94
C TRP A 156 -12.25 -0.65 5.78
N GLN A 157 -13.36 -0.09 5.27
CA GLN A 157 -14.63 -0.03 6.02
C GLN A 157 -15.52 -1.24 5.81
N LYS A 158 -15.38 -1.95 4.68
CA LYS A 158 -16.23 -3.08 4.33
C LYS A 158 -15.46 -4.38 4.29
N PHE A 159 -15.94 -5.34 5.06
CA PHE A 159 -15.47 -6.73 4.96
C PHE A 159 -15.97 -7.36 3.66
N THR A 160 -15.10 -8.15 3.03
CA THR A 160 -15.47 -9.08 1.98
C THR A 160 -15.75 -10.47 2.60
N GLU A 161 -16.12 -11.42 1.75
CA GLU A 161 -16.23 -12.84 2.12
C GLU A 161 -14.89 -13.59 1.94
N GLU A 162 -13.89 -12.90 1.37
CA GLU A 162 -12.60 -13.47 1.02
C GLU A 162 -11.62 -13.43 2.19
N ILE A 163 -11.04 -14.57 2.52
CA ILE A 163 -10.05 -14.73 3.58
C ILE A 163 -8.66 -14.82 2.93
N VAL A 164 -7.68 -14.11 3.47
CA VAL A 164 -6.27 -14.22 3.06
C VAL A 164 -5.78 -15.62 3.40
N THR A 165 -5.56 -16.44 2.40
CA THR A 165 -5.01 -17.79 2.50
C THR A 165 -3.94 -18.01 1.43
N LEU A 166 -3.05 -18.97 1.64
CA LEU A 166 -2.04 -19.33 0.64
C LEU A 166 -2.68 -19.76 -0.68
N GLU A 167 -3.77 -20.54 -0.61
CA GLU A 167 -4.51 -20.99 -1.79
C GLU A 167 -5.07 -19.81 -2.59
N LEU A 168 -5.65 -18.81 -1.91
CA LEU A 168 -6.13 -17.60 -2.57
C LEU A 168 -4.98 -16.81 -3.22
N MET A 169 -3.88 -16.64 -2.48
CA MET A 169 -2.70 -15.93 -2.99
C MET A 169 -2.09 -16.64 -4.21
N GLU A 170 -2.05 -17.97 -4.22
CA GLU A 170 -1.58 -18.74 -5.39
C GLU A 170 -2.47 -18.50 -6.62
N LYS A 171 -3.79 -18.51 -6.44
CA LYS A 171 -4.75 -18.21 -7.52
C LYS A 171 -4.56 -16.79 -8.05
N LEU A 172 -4.51 -15.81 -7.17
CA LEU A 172 -4.33 -14.38 -7.52
C LEU A 172 -2.95 -14.08 -8.11
N GLY A 173 -1.90 -14.78 -7.69
CA GLY A 173 -0.54 -14.62 -8.20
C GLY A 173 -0.37 -14.95 -9.69
N SER A 174 -1.32 -15.68 -10.29
CA SER A 174 -1.33 -15.87 -11.75
C SER A 174 -1.70 -14.59 -12.52
N TYR A 175 -2.27 -13.59 -11.84
CA TYR A 175 -2.74 -12.33 -12.42
C TYR A 175 -1.85 -11.13 -12.12
N CYS A 176 -1.04 -11.16 -11.07
CA CYS A 176 -0.25 -10.02 -10.61
C CYS A 176 1.24 -10.38 -10.45
N ASP A 177 2.06 -9.36 -10.27
CA ASP A 177 3.50 -9.47 -10.02
C ASP A 177 3.83 -9.49 -8.54
N GLU A 178 3.12 -8.69 -7.74
CA GLU A 178 3.36 -8.51 -6.31
C GLU A 178 2.05 -8.41 -5.52
N PHE A 179 2.16 -8.61 -4.20
CA PHE A 179 1.09 -8.31 -3.23
C PHE A 179 1.52 -7.22 -2.25
N LEU A 180 0.59 -6.34 -1.92
CA LEU A 180 0.65 -5.46 -0.75
C LEU A 180 -0.41 -5.92 0.24
N VAL A 181 -0.05 -6.07 1.52
CA VAL A 181 -0.98 -6.50 2.57
C VAL A 181 -0.90 -5.55 3.75
N HIS A 182 -1.94 -4.71 3.92
CA HIS A 182 -2.09 -3.88 5.11
C HIS A 182 -2.78 -4.65 6.23
N ALA A 183 -2.13 -4.74 7.38
CA ALA A 183 -2.73 -5.16 8.64
C ALA A 183 -3.52 -3.99 9.24
N VAL A 184 -4.75 -3.78 8.79
CA VAL A 184 -5.54 -2.56 9.03
C VAL A 184 -5.81 -2.33 10.52
N ASP A 185 -5.97 -3.37 11.31
CA ASP A 185 -6.30 -3.25 12.73
C ASP A 185 -5.16 -2.61 13.55
N VAL A 186 -3.94 -2.66 13.07
CA VAL A 186 -2.75 -2.05 13.69
C VAL A 186 -2.19 -0.84 12.91
N GLU A 187 -2.76 -0.52 11.73
CA GLU A 187 -2.29 0.56 10.87
C GLU A 187 -2.34 1.93 11.56
N GLY A 188 -1.22 2.67 11.50
CA GLY A 188 -1.08 4.00 12.08
C GLY A 188 -1.09 4.07 13.61
N LYS A 189 -1.10 2.92 14.29
CA LYS A 189 -1.16 2.84 15.78
C LYS A 189 0.20 2.63 16.44
N ALA A 190 1.21 2.18 15.70
CA ALA A 190 2.56 1.88 16.22
C ALA A 190 2.54 0.95 17.47
N HIS A 191 1.70 -0.08 17.45
CA HIS A 191 1.47 -1.00 18.57
C HIS A 191 1.97 -2.43 18.30
N GLY A 192 2.89 -2.60 17.35
CA GLY A 192 3.42 -3.90 16.95
C GLY A 192 2.75 -4.45 15.70
N VAL A 193 3.38 -5.46 15.12
CA VAL A 193 2.93 -6.12 13.89
C VAL A 193 1.92 -7.24 14.21
N GLU A 194 1.08 -7.57 13.23
CA GLU A 194 0.19 -8.75 13.28
C GLU A 194 1.03 -10.01 12.99
N THR A 195 1.61 -10.61 14.04
CA THR A 195 2.57 -11.72 13.93
C THR A 195 1.97 -12.92 13.21
N GLU A 196 0.72 -13.33 13.53
CA GLU A 196 0.06 -14.46 12.87
C GLU A 196 -0.14 -14.21 11.36
N LEU A 197 -0.48 -12.97 10.97
CA LEU A 197 -0.56 -12.59 9.55
C LEU A 197 0.81 -12.67 8.88
N ALA A 198 1.84 -12.16 9.53
CA ALA A 198 3.21 -12.21 9.01
C ALA A 198 3.69 -13.67 8.84
N GLU A 199 3.37 -14.56 9.77
CA GLU A 199 3.66 -16.01 9.69
C GLU A 199 2.95 -16.67 8.50
N LEU A 200 1.67 -16.33 8.28
CA LEU A 200 0.91 -16.79 7.11
C LEU A 200 1.55 -16.32 5.81
N LEU A 201 1.78 -15.00 5.68
CA LEU A 201 2.35 -14.40 4.48
C LEU A 201 3.77 -14.88 4.18
N GLY A 202 4.59 -15.12 5.21
CA GLY A 202 5.96 -15.63 5.08
C GLY A 202 6.04 -17.05 4.51
N GLN A 203 4.95 -17.80 4.46
CA GLN A 203 4.87 -19.11 3.81
C GLN A 203 4.70 -19.00 2.29
N TYR A 204 4.19 -17.86 1.80
CA TYR A 204 4.01 -17.62 0.37
C TYR A 204 5.35 -17.24 -0.28
N THR A 205 5.71 -17.90 -1.38
CA THR A 205 7.04 -17.77 -2.00
C THR A 205 7.03 -17.47 -3.50
N ALA A 206 5.85 -17.46 -4.13
CA ALA A 206 5.77 -17.34 -5.58
C ALA A 206 5.99 -15.90 -6.09
N HIS A 207 5.58 -14.90 -5.32
CA HIS A 207 5.70 -13.47 -5.67
C HIS A 207 6.13 -12.67 -4.44
N PRO A 208 6.73 -11.46 -4.61
CA PRO A 208 7.00 -10.55 -3.52
C PRO A 208 5.73 -10.20 -2.74
N VAL A 209 5.84 -10.10 -1.42
CA VAL A 209 4.77 -9.64 -0.53
C VAL A 209 5.32 -8.52 0.34
N THR A 210 4.69 -7.36 0.27
CA THR A 210 4.99 -6.23 1.15
C THR A 210 3.96 -6.17 2.28
N TYR A 211 4.44 -6.26 3.51
CA TYR A 211 3.62 -6.08 4.71
C TYR A 211 3.60 -4.60 5.10
N ALA A 212 2.44 -4.09 5.47
CA ALA A 212 2.24 -2.75 6.01
C ALA A 212 1.36 -2.79 7.27
N GLY A 213 1.63 -1.92 8.23
CA GLY A 213 0.85 -1.73 9.45
C GLY A 213 1.55 -2.10 10.74
N GLY A 214 1.33 -1.31 11.77
CA GLY A 214 1.70 -1.57 13.15
C GLY A 214 3.15 -1.32 13.55
N VAL A 215 4.08 -1.24 12.61
CA VAL A 215 5.50 -1.00 12.91
C VAL A 215 5.67 0.34 13.61
N GLY A 216 6.14 0.31 14.87
CA GLY A 216 6.42 1.49 15.69
C GLY A 216 7.86 1.57 16.19
N SER A 217 8.63 0.48 16.03
CA SER A 217 10.01 0.38 16.51
C SER A 217 10.87 -0.55 15.64
N MET A 218 12.19 -0.49 15.81
CA MET A 218 13.11 -1.44 15.18
C MET A 218 12.88 -2.88 15.67
N ALA A 219 12.39 -3.05 16.90
CA ALA A 219 12.04 -4.38 17.41
C ALA A 219 10.87 -5.01 16.64
N ASP A 220 9.89 -4.22 16.21
CA ASP A 220 8.77 -4.70 15.39
C ASP A 220 9.25 -5.16 14.01
N ILE A 221 10.26 -4.49 13.44
CA ILE A 221 10.89 -4.91 12.17
C ILE A 221 11.58 -6.27 12.31
N GLU A 222 12.30 -6.48 13.42
CA GLU A 222 12.94 -7.76 13.68
C GLU A 222 11.90 -8.85 13.99
N GLU A 223 10.80 -8.52 14.66
CA GLU A 223 9.69 -9.45 14.84
C GLU A 223 9.04 -9.83 13.51
N LEU A 224 8.75 -8.84 12.65
CA LEU A 224 8.24 -9.07 11.30
C LEU A 224 9.20 -9.94 10.47
N ARG A 225 10.51 -9.66 10.56
CA ARG A 225 11.54 -10.45 9.88
C ARG A 225 11.52 -11.91 10.33
N ARG A 226 11.42 -12.13 11.64
CA ARG A 226 11.38 -13.48 12.23
C ARG A 226 10.09 -14.20 11.82
N ALA A 227 8.92 -13.59 12.02
CA ALA A 227 7.62 -14.17 11.71
C ALA A 227 7.47 -14.46 10.21
N GLY A 228 7.83 -13.50 9.35
CA GLY A 228 7.80 -13.62 7.89
C GLY A 228 8.97 -14.39 7.29
N GLN A 229 9.83 -15.03 8.11
CA GLN A 229 11.00 -15.83 7.66
C GLN A 229 11.97 -15.04 6.76
N GLY A 230 12.06 -13.71 6.94
CA GLY A 230 12.89 -12.82 6.12
C GLY A 230 12.39 -12.60 4.69
N ARG A 231 11.22 -13.15 4.32
CA ARG A 231 10.70 -13.15 2.94
C ARG A 231 9.81 -11.95 2.64
N LEU A 232 9.21 -11.34 3.68
CA LEU A 232 8.34 -10.18 3.51
C LEU A 232 9.17 -8.91 3.33
N ASP A 233 8.75 -8.05 2.43
CA ASP A 233 9.17 -6.65 2.43
C ASP A 233 8.31 -5.86 3.41
N VAL A 234 8.73 -4.66 3.82
CA VAL A 234 8.05 -3.88 4.85
C VAL A 234 7.84 -2.44 4.41
N THR A 235 6.63 -1.94 4.65
CA THR A 235 6.32 -0.51 4.61
C THR A 235 6.22 0.03 6.02
N VAL A 236 6.84 1.18 6.26
CA VAL A 236 6.75 1.95 7.51
C VAL A 236 6.31 3.36 7.17
N GLY A 237 5.23 3.82 7.79
CA GLY A 237 4.66 5.15 7.61
C GLY A 237 5.00 6.09 8.76
N SER A 238 4.01 6.42 9.59
CA SER A 238 4.07 7.44 10.64
C SER A 238 5.18 7.24 11.70
N ALA A 239 5.74 6.04 11.82
CA ALA A 239 6.85 5.76 12.73
C ALA A 239 8.21 6.27 12.22
N LEU A 240 8.33 6.64 10.93
CA LEU A 240 9.57 7.23 10.39
C LEU A 240 9.79 8.66 10.89
N ASP A 241 11.06 9.01 11.11
CA ASP A 241 11.48 10.37 11.51
C ASP A 241 11.10 11.44 10.47
N ILE A 242 11.15 11.10 9.18
CA ILE A 242 10.69 11.99 8.10
C ILE A 242 9.18 12.31 8.13
N PHE A 243 8.42 11.59 8.95
CA PHE A 243 7.00 11.80 9.23
C PHE A 243 6.74 12.11 10.72
N GLY A 244 7.79 12.52 11.46
CA GLY A 244 7.68 12.89 12.87
C GLY A 244 7.76 11.72 13.85
N GLY A 245 8.01 10.50 13.38
CA GLY A 245 8.24 9.32 14.22
C GLY A 245 9.66 9.22 14.76
N SER A 246 10.01 8.04 15.28
CA SER A 246 11.30 7.81 15.97
C SER A 246 12.24 6.86 15.22
N ILE A 247 11.77 6.19 14.16
CA ILE A 247 12.61 5.27 13.36
C ILE A 247 13.38 6.11 12.34
N PRO A 248 14.73 6.10 12.35
CA PRO A 248 15.50 6.86 11.37
C PRO A 248 15.31 6.30 9.96
N PHE A 249 14.92 7.16 9.02
CA PHE A 249 14.76 6.80 7.62
C PHE A 249 16.06 6.21 7.02
N GLU A 250 17.19 6.81 7.36
CA GLU A 250 18.51 6.38 6.86
C GLU A 250 18.83 4.92 7.22
N VAL A 251 18.40 4.48 8.43
CA VAL A 251 18.61 3.08 8.86
C VAL A 251 17.78 2.12 8.01
N LEU A 252 16.52 2.45 7.72
CA LEU A 252 15.68 1.61 6.86
C LEU A 252 16.10 1.69 5.39
N ALA A 253 16.66 2.80 4.96
CA ALA A 253 17.14 2.97 3.58
C ALA A 253 18.31 2.03 3.23
N GLU A 254 18.98 1.44 4.22
CA GLU A 254 19.98 0.39 3.98
C GLU A 254 19.36 -1.00 3.68
N MET A 255 18.05 -1.17 3.92
CA MET A 255 17.30 -2.42 3.64
C MET A 255 16.80 -2.43 2.19
N LYS A 256 17.69 -2.58 1.20
CA LYS A 256 17.42 -2.54 -0.25
C LYS A 256 17.15 -3.91 -0.85
#